data_55879b69233ce4b0a1e5302c7727add1
#
_entry.id   55879b69233ce4b0a1e5302c7727add1
#
_cell.length_a   1.000
_cell.length_b   1.000
_cell.length_c   1.000
_cell.angle_alpha   90.00
_cell.angle_beta   90.00
_cell.angle_gamma   90.00
#
_symmetry.space_group_name_H-M   'P 1'
#
loop_
_entity.id
_entity.type
_entity.pdbx_description
1 polymer ?
#
loop_
_entity_poly.entity_id
_entity_poly.type
_entity_poly.pdbx_seq_one_letter_code
_entity_poly.pdbx_strand_id
1 'polypeptide(L)'
;MAIRAPVVEYRPDGNVNLARVVWTGLLNGDTGGPVQMPEFPDRTVQITGTFGAGGSINIEGSCDKSTETPTYFILSDPQGNAVTKTAAAAEAIEEAPLLIRPNVTAGDGTTSLTVKLVCRRPRV
;
A
#
# COMPACT_ATOMS: atom_id res chain seq x y z
N MET A 1 -11.83 11.15 8.37
CA MET A 1 -10.51 10.73 7.85
C MET A 1 -9.68 10.16 8.99
N ALA A 2 -9.16 8.98 8.82
CA ALA A 2 -8.32 8.33 9.84
C ALA A 2 -7.04 7.78 9.21
N ILE A 3 -6.02 7.64 10.05
CA ILE A 3 -4.80 6.94 9.67
C ILE A 3 -4.88 5.55 10.31
N ARG A 4 -4.93 4.52 9.47
CA ARG A 4 -5.08 3.14 9.94
C ARG A 4 -3.73 2.49 10.09
N ALA A 5 -3.41 2.00 11.29
CA ALA A 5 -2.13 1.36 11.56
C ALA A 5 -1.99 0.06 10.76
N PRO A 6 -0.83 -0.19 10.15
CA PRO A 6 -0.57 -1.47 9.49
C PRO A 6 -0.21 -2.55 10.49
N VAL A 7 -0.42 -3.80 10.09
CA VAL A 7 0.16 -4.96 10.76
C VAL A 7 1.30 -5.46 9.90
N VAL A 8 2.51 -5.46 10.45
CA VAL A 8 3.71 -5.90 9.75
C VAL A 8 4.08 -7.29 10.25
N GLU A 9 4.25 -8.22 9.32
CA GLU A 9 4.62 -9.59 9.61
C GLU A 9 5.90 -9.93 8.85
N TYR A 10 6.96 -10.21 9.59
CA TYR A 10 8.19 -10.71 9.01
C TYR A 10 8.12 -12.24 8.94
N ARG A 11 8.68 -12.81 7.88
CA ARG A 11 8.72 -14.26 7.64
C ARG A 11 7.32 -14.88 7.60
N PRO A 12 6.38 -14.35 6.81
CA PRO A 12 5.08 -14.99 6.68
C PRO A 12 5.24 -16.43 6.21
N ASP A 13 4.51 -17.35 6.82
CA ASP A 13 4.63 -18.79 6.56
C ASP A 13 6.06 -19.32 6.70
N GLY A 14 6.89 -18.69 7.56
CA GLY A 14 8.26 -19.09 7.81
C GLY A 14 9.26 -18.70 6.72
N ASN A 15 8.84 -17.93 5.72
CA ASN A 15 9.71 -17.55 4.61
C ASN A 15 10.57 -16.33 4.98
N VAL A 16 11.87 -16.55 5.16
CA VAL A 16 12.80 -15.51 5.65
C VAL A 16 13.04 -14.39 4.63
N ASN A 17 12.69 -14.60 3.36
CA ASN A 17 12.92 -13.61 2.31
C ASN A 17 11.72 -12.68 2.11
N LEU A 18 10.64 -12.88 2.84
CA LEU A 18 9.41 -12.12 2.68
C LEU A 18 9.08 -11.30 3.93
N ALA A 19 8.41 -10.17 3.69
CA ALA A 19 7.69 -9.42 4.71
C ALA A 19 6.30 -9.12 4.16
N ARG A 20 5.30 -9.06 5.03
CA ARG A 20 3.91 -8.83 4.66
C ARG A 20 3.35 -7.72 5.51
N VAL A 21 2.68 -6.76 4.87
CA VAL A 21 2.04 -5.64 5.55
C VAL A 21 0.56 -5.67 5.20
N VAL A 22 -0.30 -5.52 6.20
CA VAL A 22 -1.75 -5.53 6.01
C VAL A 22 -2.36 -4.28 6.63
N TRP A 23 -3.12 -3.54 5.85
CA TRP A 23 -4.02 -2.50 6.32
C TRP A 23 -5.45 -2.97 6.13
N THR A 24 -6.25 -2.96 7.19
CA THR A 24 -7.64 -3.39 7.14
C THR A 24 -8.57 -2.24 7.50
N GLY A 25 -9.82 -2.33 7.04
CA GLY A 25 -10.85 -1.37 7.41
C GLY A 25 -10.58 0.04 6.93
N LEU A 26 -9.98 0.19 5.75
CA LEU A 26 -9.76 1.51 5.15
C LEU A 26 -11.08 2.02 4.60
N LEU A 27 -11.61 3.05 5.23
CA LEU A 27 -12.87 3.69 4.85
C LEU A 27 -12.62 4.84 3.88
N ASN A 28 -13.70 5.43 3.36
CA ASN A 28 -13.58 6.59 2.48
C ASN A 28 -12.81 7.71 3.18
N GLY A 29 -11.76 8.20 2.53
CA GLY A 29 -10.90 9.26 3.04
C GLY A 29 -9.79 8.80 3.99
N ASP A 30 -9.73 7.52 4.32
CA ASP A 30 -8.67 7.00 5.20
C ASP A 30 -7.36 6.82 4.45
N THR A 31 -6.26 6.96 5.20
CA THR A 31 -4.93 6.54 4.73
C THR A 31 -4.41 5.43 5.62
N GLY A 32 -3.57 4.56 5.06
CA GLY A 32 -2.79 3.63 5.86
C GLY A 32 -1.59 4.32 6.48
N GLY A 33 -1.19 3.92 7.68
CA GLY A 33 0.07 4.37 8.25
C GLY A 33 1.23 3.94 7.37
N PRO A 34 2.20 4.82 7.07
CA PRO A 34 3.28 4.47 6.16
C PRO A 34 4.23 3.44 6.76
N VAL A 35 4.81 2.61 5.92
CA VAL A 35 5.81 1.62 6.31
C VAL A 35 7.12 1.85 5.59
N GLN A 36 8.23 1.46 6.22
CA GLN A 36 9.56 1.46 5.63
C GLN A 36 10.00 0.00 5.45
N MET A 37 10.31 -0.38 4.21
CA MET A 37 10.74 -1.73 3.89
C MET A 37 11.93 -1.70 2.92
N PRO A 38 13.05 -1.00 3.29
CA PRO A 38 14.17 -0.84 2.35
C PRO A 38 14.88 -2.14 2.01
N GLU A 39 14.86 -3.13 2.91
CA GLU A 39 15.47 -4.44 2.68
C GLU A 39 14.65 -5.32 1.74
N PHE A 40 13.44 -4.90 1.39
CA PHE A 40 12.48 -5.68 0.60
C PHE A 40 12.00 -4.86 -0.59
N PRO A 41 12.85 -4.65 -1.62
CA PRO A 41 12.49 -3.75 -2.72
C PRO A 41 11.50 -4.33 -3.72
N ASP A 42 11.40 -5.65 -3.85
CA ASP A 42 10.40 -6.28 -4.73
C ASP A 42 9.06 -6.30 -4.02
N ARG A 43 8.10 -5.56 -4.54
CA ARG A 43 6.81 -5.33 -3.87
C ARG A 43 5.64 -5.65 -4.78
N THR A 44 4.65 -6.33 -4.21
CA THR A 44 3.36 -6.59 -4.87
C THR A 44 2.26 -6.21 -3.91
N VAL A 45 1.31 -5.42 -4.39
CA VAL A 45 0.16 -4.99 -3.59
C VAL A 45 -1.09 -5.70 -4.08
N GLN A 46 -1.97 -6.08 -3.14
CA GLN A 46 -3.28 -6.64 -3.42
C GLN A 46 -4.32 -5.80 -2.69
N ILE A 47 -5.36 -5.40 -3.40
CA ILE A 47 -6.43 -4.57 -2.86
C ILE A 47 -7.73 -5.35 -3.01
N THR A 48 -8.44 -5.53 -1.90
CA THR A 48 -9.72 -6.24 -1.87
C THR A 48 -10.70 -5.50 -0.96
N GLY A 49 -11.95 -5.91 -0.99
CA GLY A 49 -13.00 -5.37 -0.14
C GLY A 49 -14.12 -4.71 -0.93
N THR A 50 -14.87 -3.83 -0.26
CA THR A 50 -15.98 -3.09 -0.83
C THR A 50 -15.53 -1.69 -1.22
N PHE A 51 -15.55 -1.38 -2.51
CA PHE A 51 -15.16 -0.04 -2.99
C PHE A 51 -16.26 1.01 -2.79
N GLY A 52 -17.52 0.60 -2.90
CA GLY A 52 -18.65 1.53 -2.84
C GLY A 52 -18.80 2.32 -4.14
N ALA A 53 -19.76 3.25 -4.15
CA ALA A 53 -19.98 4.09 -5.32
C ALA A 53 -18.83 5.09 -5.47
N GLY A 54 -18.19 5.08 -6.64
CA GLY A 54 -17.06 5.97 -6.94
C GLY A 54 -15.80 5.68 -6.14
N GLY A 55 -15.68 4.50 -5.52
CA GLY A 55 -14.54 4.15 -4.69
C GLY A 55 -13.23 4.14 -5.47
N SER A 56 -12.18 4.74 -4.89
CA SER A 56 -10.86 4.81 -5.52
C SER A 56 -9.77 4.82 -4.45
N ILE A 57 -8.71 4.09 -4.71
CA ILE A 57 -7.56 3.99 -3.80
C ILE A 57 -6.26 4.14 -4.59
N ASN A 58 -5.33 4.91 -4.03
CA ASN A 58 -3.97 5.03 -4.55
C ASN A 58 -2.99 4.30 -3.64
N ILE A 59 -1.94 3.75 -4.24
CA ILE A 59 -0.75 3.34 -3.49
C ILE A 59 0.30 4.43 -3.69
N GLU A 60 0.75 5.01 -2.60
CA GLU A 60 1.59 6.20 -2.59
C GLU A 60 2.90 5.94 -1.89
N GLY A 61 3.91 6.70 -2.26
CA GLY A 61 5.21 6.63 -1.62
C GLY A 61 5.86 7.99 -1.48
N SER A 62 6.86 8.05 -0.60
CA SER A 62 7.64 9.25 -0.35
C SER A 62 9.09 8.89 -0.09
N CYS A 63 10.00 9.75 -0.55
CA CYS A 63 11.42 9.65 -0.21
C CYS A 63 11.78 10.52 0.99
N ASP A 64 10.79 11.19 1.58
CA ASP A 64 10.96 11.95 2.82
C ASP A 64 11.01 11.01 4.03
N LYS A 65 11.62 11.47 5.10
CA LYS A 65 11.61 10.74 6.38
C LYS A 65 10.24 10.86 7.06
N SER A 66 9.88 9.88 7.84
CA SER A 66 8.62 9.91 8.61
C SER A 66 8.56 11.09 9.61
N THR A 67 9.72 11.59 10.05
CA THR A 67 9.82 12.73 10.98
C THR A 67 9.73 14.08 10.27
N GLU A 68 9.87 14.11 8.95
CA GLU A 68 9.58 15.28 8.13
C GLU A 68 8.07 15.30 7.86
N THR A 69 7.57 16.32 7.19
CA THR A 69 6.19 16.29 6.68
C THR A 69 6.25 15.66 5.29
N PRO A 70 6.02 14.33 5.15
CA PRO A 70 6.28 13.66 3.88
C PRO A 70 5.34 14.14 2.77
N THR A 71 5.90 14.35 1.59
CA THR A 71 5.14 14.59 0.36
C THR A 71 4.99 13.25 -0.35
N TYR A 72 3.75 12.84 -0.61
CA TYR A 72 3.45 11.54 -1.22
C TYR A 72 3.13 11.70 -2.70
N PHE A 73 3.58 10.73 -3.48
CA PHE A 73 3.29 10.61 -4.90
C PHE A 73 2.69 9.24 -5.19
N ILE A 74 1.80 9.17 -6.17
CA ILE A 74 1.23 7.90 -6.59
C ILE A 74 2.35 7.05 -7.23
N LEU A 75 2.48 5.81 -6.77
CA LEU A 75 3.46 4.88 -7.32
C LEU A 75 2.93 4.28 -8.62
N SER A 76 3.82 3.69 -9.41
CA SER A 76 3.46 3.10 -10.69
C SER A 76 3.79 1.61 -10.74
N ASP A 77 3.14 0.91 -11.67
CA ASP A 77 3.47 -0.47 -12.00
C ASP A 77 4.64 -0.50 -13.00
N PRO A 78 5.19 -1.71 -13.32
CA PRO A 78 6.33 -1.80 -14.25
C PRO A 78 6.03 -1.30 -15.66
N GLN A 79 4.76 -1.19 -16.06
CA GLN A 79 4.34 -0.65 -17.35
C GLN A 79 4.22 0.88 -17.34
N GLY A 80 4.44 1.53 -16.19
CA GLY A 80 4.36 2.97 -16.05
C GLY A 80 2.97 3.50 -15.74
N ASN A 81 2.00 2.64 -15.45
CA ASN A 81 0.65 3.04 -15.08
C ASN A 81 0.57 3.36 -13.58
N ALA A 82 -0.13 4.44 -13.22
CA ALA A 82 -0.36 4.77 -11.83
C ALA A 82 -1.12 3.64 -11.12
N VAL A 83 -0.70 3.32 -9.89
CA VAL A 83 -1.40 2.31 -9.08
C VAL A 83 -2.56 3.00 -8.37
N THR A 84 -3.61 3.24 -9.14
CA THR A 84 -4.90 3.77 -8.71
C THR A 84 -5.96 2.76 -9.12
N LYS A 85 -6.72 2.24 -8.15
CA LYS A 85 -7.66 1.15 -8.40
C LYS A 85 -9.06 1.55 -7.97
N THR A 86 -10.05 1.13 -8.77
CA THR A 86 -11.48 1.31 -8.51
C THR A 86 -12.19 -0.02 -8.34
N ALA A 87 -11.46 -1.12 -8.44
CA ALA A 87 -11.95 -2.48 -8.23
C ALA A 87 -10.81 -3.33 -7.67
N ALA A 88 -11.15 -4.49 -7.11
CA ALA A 88 -10.17 -5.43 -6.58
C ALA A 88 -9.10 -5.76 -7.63
N ALA A 89 -7.84 -5.70 -7.23
CA ALA A 89 -6.72 -5.88 -8.15
C ALA A 89 -5.45 -6.24 -7.38
N ALA A 90 -4.46 -6.74 -8.12
CA ALA A 90 -3.10 -6.92 -7.63
C ALA A 90 -2.13 -6.35 -8.66
N GLU A 91 -1.10 -5.66 -8.17
CA GLU A 91 -0.12 -5.01 -9.03
C GLU A 91 1.28 -5.08 -8.41
N ALA A 92 2.30 -5.20 -9.24
CA ALA A 92 3.67 -4.96 -8.83
C ALA A 92 3.92 -3.46 -8.71
N ILE A 93 4.78 -3.07 -7.78
CA ILE A 93 5.17 -1.68 -7.57
C ILE A 93 6.59 -1.49 -8.12
N GLU A 94 6.74 -0.55 -9.05
CA GLU A 94 8.04 -0.30 -9.70
C GLU A 94 9.01 0.44 -8.78
N GLU A 95 8.53 1.49 -8.11
CA GLU A 95 9.39 2.33 -7.29
C GLU A 95 9.67 1.70 -5.93
N ALA A 96 10.81 2.08 -5.34
CA ALA A 96 11.20 1.66 -3.99
C ALA A 96 11.45 2.90 -3.11
N PRO A 97 10.40 3.65 -2.76
CA PRO A 97 10.55 4.83 -1.92
C PRO A 97 10.85 4.45 -0.46
N LEU A 98 11.22 5.44 0.34
CA LEU A 98 11.45 5.22 1.77
C LEU A 98 10.16 4.85 2.50
N LEU A 99 9.06 5.53 2.19
CA LEU A 99 7.75 5.29 2.81
C LEU A 99 6.77 4.83 1.74
N ILE A 100 5.87 3.92 2.12
CA ILE A 100 4.78 3.46 1.25
C ILE A 100 3.51 3.35 2.08
N ARG A 101 2.38 3.81 1.51
CA ARG A 101 1.07 3.76 2.17
C ARG A 101 -0.06 3.66 1.15
N PRO A 102 -1.22 3.08 1.52
CA PRO A 102 -2.45 3.24 0.75
C PRO A 102 -3.16 4.55 1.12
N ASN A 103 -3.92 5.10 0.17
CA ASN A 103 -4.72 6.30 0.38
C ASN A 103 -6.07 6.14 -0.34
N VAL A 104 -7.16 6.05 0.42
CA VAL A 104 -8.51 5.95 -0.14
C VAL A 104 -9.01 7.37 -0.42
N THR A 105 -9.03 7.74 -1.70
CA THR A 105 -9.28 9.12 -2.12
C THR A 105 -10.75 9.42 -2.38
N ALA A 106 -11.57 8.39 -2.63
CA ALA A 106 -12.98 8.55 -2.92
C ALA A 106 -13.75 7.29 -2.54
N GLY A 107 -15.04 7.43 -2.35
CA GLY A 107 -15.92 6.33 -1.99
C GLY A 107 -17.23 6.81 -1.42
N ASP A 108 -17.91 5.95 -0.69
CA ASP A 108 -19.15 6.26 0.01
C ASP A 108 -19.15 5.65 1.42
N GLY A 109 -20.29 5.63 2.09
CA GLY A 109 -20.42 5.10 3.44
C GLY A 109 -20.25 3.59 3.56
N THR A 110 -20.20 2.86 2.43
CA THR A 110 -20.00 1.41 2.42
C THR A 110 -18.56 1.01 2.11
N THR A 111 -17.70 1.97 1.74
CA THR A 111 -16.31 1.71 1.39
C THR A 111 -15.55 1.11 2.56
N SER A 112 -14.96 -0.04 2.36
CA SER A 112 -14.14 -0.71 3.36
C SER A 112 -13.15 -1.61 2.63
N LEU A 113 -11.87 -1.20 2.60
CA LEU A 113 -10.85 -1.85 1.80
C LEU A 113 -9.79 -2.50 2.68
N THR A 114 -9.23 -3.57 2.17
CA THR A 114 -8.06 -4.24 2.75
C THR A 114 -6.94 -4.19 1.72
N VAL A 115 -5.76 -3.73 2.15
CA VAL A 115 -4.57 -3.68 1.32
C VAL A 115 -3.52 -4.58 1.94
N LYS A 116 -2.99 -5.50 1.13
CA LYS A 116 -1.92 -6.40 1.51
C LYS A 116 -0.72 -6.13 0.62
N LEU A 117 0.42 -5.88 1.24
CA LEU A 117 1.67 -5.62 0.55
C LEU A 117 2.63 -6.74 0.90
N VAL A 118 3.09 -7.49 -0.10
CA VAL A 118 4.13 -8.49 0.08
C VAL A 118 5.41 -7.95 -0.50
N CYS A 119 6.46 -7.93 0.30
CA CYS A 119 7.77 -7.44 -0.07
C CYS A 119 8.77 -8.59 -0.02
N ARG A 120 9.64 -8.65 -1.01
CA ARG A 120 10.65 -9.71 -1.12
C ARG A 120 12.04 -9.09 -1.15
N ARG A 121 12.99 -9.75 -0.47
CA ARG A 121 14.41 -9.40 -0.56
C ARG A 121 14.95 -9.75 -1.93
N PRO A 122 15.94 -8.97 -2.44
CA PRO A 122 16.60 -9.34 -3.68
C PRO A 122 17.30 -10.68 -3.52
N ARG A 123 17.39 -11.42 -4.61
CA ARG A 123 18.26 -12.59 -4.66
C ARG A 123 19.70 -12.12 -4.79
N VAL A 124 20.54 -12.74 -4.00
CA VAL A 124 21.97 -12.47 -3.99
C VAL A 124 22.69 -13.56 -4.76
#